data_bb8416d5684da784d5ed6de87ebfc529
#
_entry.id   bb8416d5684da784d5ed6de87ebfc529
#
_cell.length_a   1.000
_cell.length_b   1.000
_cell.length_c   1.000
_cell.angle_alpha   90.00
_cell.angle_beta   90.00
_cell.angle_gamma   90.00
#
_symmetry.space_group_name_H-M   'P 1'
#
loop_
_entity.id
_entity.type
_entity.pdbx_description
1 polymer ?
#
loop_
_entity_poly.entity_id
_entity_poly.type
_entity_poly.pdbx_seq_one_letter_code
_entity_poly.pdbx_strand_id
1 'polypeptide(L)'
;MSVITLDQLAVMSVQYVQYTFDYFLDSMDRCGIHNIDLWSGSPHFCRLDYPWGPAAARRIRELRRQIEDRGMKVVIYTPETLGYPFSYSSPDRALRDRTLDYMEASMEDALEFGTDKLF
;
A
#
# COMPACT_ATOMS: atom_id res chain seq x y z
N MET A 1 24.52 22.62 -8.05
CA MET A 1 23.40 21.90 -8.70
C MET A 1 23.05 20.68 -7.86
N SER A 2 21.81 20.57 -7.42
CA SER A 2 21.36 19.38 -6.71
C SER A 2 21.14 18.22 -7.68
N VAL A 3 21.54 17.03 -7.29
CA VAL A 3 21.38 15.81 -8.06
C VAL A 3 20.29 14.97 -7.37
N ILE A 4 19.34 14.50 -8.13
CA ILE A 4 18.34 13.55 -7.62
C ILE A 4 19.04 12.20 -7.41
N THR A 5 18.89 11.64 -6.22
CA THR A 5 19.42 10.32 -5.88
C THR A 5 18.29 9.29 -5.81
N LEU A 6 18.64 8.01 -5.87
CA LEU A 6 17.64 6.93 -5.74
C LEU A 6 16.88 6.98 -4.41
N ASP A 7 17.51 7.51 -3.35
CA ASP A 7 16.86 7.66 -2.05
C ASP A 7 15.71 8.68 -2.03
N GLN A 8 15.61 9.50 -3.05
CA GLN A 8 14.53 10.47 -3.23
C GLN A 8 13.37 9.93 -4.07
N LEU A 9 13.49 8.70 -4.58
CA LEU A 9 12.50 8.05 -5.42
C LEU A 9 11.76 6.96 -4.66
N ALA A 10 10.48 6.83 -4.93
CA ALA A 10 9.67 5.70 -4.52
C ALA A 10 9.01 5.08 -5.73
N VAL A 11 8.80 3.77 -5.70
CA VAL A 11 8.10 3.05 -6.76
C VAL A 11 6.83 2.44 -6.19
N MET A 12 5.71 2.68 -6.89
CA MET A 12 4.43 2.12 -6.52
C MET A 12 4.33 0.66 -6.98
N SER A 13 3.91 -0.21 -6.08
CA SER A 13 3.81 -1.64 -6.38
C SER A 13 2.76 -1.99 -7.44
N VAL A 14 1.83 -1.10 -7.77
CA VAL A 14 0.82 -1.32 -8.81
C VAL A 14 1.43 -1.64 -10.19
N GLN A 15 2.63 -1.14 -10.47
CA GLN A 15 3.33 -1.44 -11.73
C GLN A 15 3.64 -2.94 -11.88
N TYR A 16 3.59 -3.67 -10.78
CA TYR A 16 3.88 -5.11 -10.71
C TYR A 16 2.63 -5.94 -10.41
N VAL A 17 1.45 -5.45 -10.75
CA VAL A 17 0.18 -6.13 -10.48
C VAL A 17 0.09 -7.54 -11.09
N GLN A 18 0.86 -7.81 -12.15
CA GLN A 18 0.93 -9.13 -12.79
C GLN A 18 1.97 -10.07 -12.16
N TYR A 19 2.67 -9.63 -11.14
CA TYR A 19 3.77 -10.36 -10.51
C TYR A 19 3.53 -10.51 -9.01
N THR A 20 4.23 -11.46 -8.39
CA THR A 20 4.20 -11.62 -6.93
C THR A 20 4.86 -10.44 -6.22
N PHE A 21 4.55 -10.27 -4.95
CA PHE A 21 5.20 -9.25 -4.13
C PHE A 21 6.70 -9.50 -3.98
N ASP A 22 7.11 -10.77 -3.86
CA ASP A 22 8.53 -11.12 -3.82
C ASP A 22 9.25 -10.72 -5.11
N TYR A 23 8.63 -10.92 -6.27
CA TYR A 23 9.19 -10.48 -7.54
C TYR A 23 9.36 -8.95 -7.57
N PHE A 24 8.37 -8.21 -7.07
CA PHE A 24 8.46 -6.76 -6.94
C PHE A 24 9.64 -6.35 -6.07
N LEU A 25 9.79 -6.94 -4.89
CA LEU A 25 10.90 -6.65 -3.98
C LEU A 25 12.26 -6.99 -4.59
N ASP A 26 12.37 -8.13 -5.27
CA ASP A 26 13.59 -8.51 -5.99
C ASP A 26 13.95 -7.49 -7.08
N SER A 27 12.94 -6.98 -7.78
CA SER A 27 13.11 -5.96 -8.80
C SER A 27 13.61 -4.64 -8.20
N MET A 28 13.05 -4.23 -7.05
CA MET A 28 13.51 -3.04 -6.33
C MET A 28 14.96 -3.19 -5.86
N ASP A 29 15.34 -4.35 -5.36
CA ASP A 29 16.74 -4.66 -5.00
C ASP A 29 17.67 -4.47 -6.20
N ARG A 30 17.31 -5.04 -7.34
CA ARG A 30 18.12 -4.93 -8.57
C ARG A 30 18.27 -3.49 -9.05
N CYS A 31 17.24 -2.67 -8.84
CA CYS A 31 17.22 -1.27 -9.25
C CYS A 31 17.82 -0.30 -8.22
N GLY A 32 18.14 -0.78 -7.03
CA GLY A 32 18.63 0.07 -5.94
C GLY A 32 17.57 0.99 -5.35
N ILE A 33 16.29 0.63 -5.47
CA ILE A 33 15.17 1.38 -4.91
C ILE A 33 14.88 0.87 -3.50
N HIS A 34 14.84 1.77 -2.53
CA HIS A 34 14.62 1.45 -1.12
C HIS A 34 13.29 1.97 -0.56
N ASN A 35 12.63 2.86 -1.27
CA ASN A 35 11.37 3.46 -0.85
C ASN A 35 10.22 2.92 -1.71
N ILE A 36 9.18 2.47 -1.03
CA ILE A 36 8.02 1.85 -1.66
C ILE A 36 6.78 2.70 -1.42
N ASP A 37 6.02 2.94 -2.48
CA ASP A 37 4.63 3.33 -2.41
C ASP A 37 3.81 2.04 -2.50
N LEU A 38 3.24 1.62 -1.38
CA LEU A 38 2.50 0.38 -1.34
C LEU A 38 1.06 0.59 -1.79
N TRP A 39 0.72 0.05 -2.94
CA TRP A 39 -0.63 0.01 -3.43
C TRP A 39 -1.44 -1.12 -2.78
N SER A 40 -2.62 -0.78 -2.26
CA SER A 40 -3.52 -1.74 -1.64
C SER A 40 -4.40 -2.43 -2.67
N GLY A 41 -3.83 -3.42 -3.34
CA GLY A 41 -4.52 -4.22 -4.33
C GLY A 41 -3.92 -5.61 -4.48
N SER A 42 -4.73 -6.55 -4.96
CA SER A 42 -4.25 -7.91 -5.24
C SER A 42 -3.28 -7.91 -6.43
N PRO A 43 -2.25 -8.75 -6.41
CA PRO A 43 -2.00 -9.85 -5.48
C PRO A 43 -1.10 -9.50 -4.29
N HIS A 44 -0.68 -8.24 -4.12
CA HIS A 44 0.31 -7.88 -3.10
C HIS A 44 -0.30 -7.80 -1.71
N PHE A 45 -1.12 -6.81 -1.48
CA PHE A 45 -1.95 -6.68 -0.29
C PHE A 45 -3.25 -6.02 -0.69
N CYS A 46 -4.37 -6.63 -0.39
CA CYS A 46 -5.68 -6.02 -0.63
C CYS A 46 -6.43 -5.90 0.69
N ARG A 47 -6.77 -4.66 1.08
CA ARG A 47 -7.52 -4.41 2.31
C ARG A 47 -8.84 -5.17 2.35
N LEU A 48 -9.48 -5.34 1.21
CA LEU A 48 -10.78 -6.00 1.12
C LEU A 48 -10.73 -7.50 1.43
N ASP A 49 -9.55 -8.13 1.32
CA ASP A 49 -9.38 -9.53 1.69
C ASP A 49 -9.38 -9.74 3.21
N TYR A 50 -9.20 -8.65 3.97
CA TYR A 50 -9.12 -8.66 5.44
C TYR A 50 -10.04 -7.59 6.03
N PRO A 51 -11.36 -7.69 5.82
CA PRO A 51 -12.27 -6.59 6.18
C PRO A 51 -12.35 -6.30 7.67
N TRP A 52 -11.88 -7.21 8.53
CA TRP A 52 -12.02 -7.11 9.98
C TRP A 52 -10.76 -7.49 10.75
N GLY A 53 -10.31 -6.56 11.58
CA GLY A 53 -9.51 -6.82 12.76
C GLY A 53 -8.08 -7.37 12.54
N PRO A 54 -7.63 -8.26 13.45
CA PRO A 54 -6.21 -8.59 13.60
C PRO A 54 -5.60 -9.37 12.44
N ALA A 55 -6.41 -9.95 11.55
CA ALA A 55 -5.87 -10.70 10.40
C ALA A 55 -5.13 -9.78 9.42
N ALA A 56 -5.70 -8.60 9.14
CA ALA A 56 -5.02 -7.61 8.30
C ALA A 56 -3.72 -7.14 8.95
N ALA A 57 -3.75 -6.81 10.24
CA ALA A 57 -2.56 -6.35 10.95
C ALA A 57 -1.44 -7.40 10.96
N ARG A 58 -1.76 -8.67 11.12
CA ARG A 58 -0.76 -9.76 11.03
C ARG A 58 -0.12 -9.81 9.65
N ARG A 59 -0.96 -9.77 8.60
CA ARG A 59 -0.46 -9.81 7.22
C ARG A 59 0.41 -8.59 6.91
N ILE A 60 0.01 -7.42 7.35
CA ILE A 60 0.80 -6.19 7.19
C ILE A 60 2.15 -6.31 7.88
N ARG A 61 2.19 -6.81 9.12
CA ARG A 61 3.46 -7.01 9.83
C ARG A 61 4.38 -8.02 9.14
N GLU A 62 3.83 -9.07 8.56
CA GLU A 62 4.61 -10.03 7.76
C GLU A 62 5.22 -9.37 6.53
N LEU A 63 4.43 -8.62 5.77
CA LEU A 63 4.91 -7.90 4.59
C LEU A 63 5.91 -6.82 4.96
N ARG A 64 5.64 -6.07 6.03
CA ARG A 64 6.56 -5.05 6.53
C ARG A 64 7.90 -5.65 6.90
N ARG A 65 7.91 -6.81 7.56
CA ARG A 65 9.15 -7.51 7.89
C ARG A 65 9.92 -7.90 6.63
N GLN A 66 9.25 -8.44 5.62
CA GLN A 66 9.89 -8.77 4.34
C GLN A 66 10.52 -7.54 3.68
N ILE A 67 9.82 -6.41 3.73
CA ILE A 67 10.30 -5.13 3.18
C ILE A 67 11.53 -4.65 3.94
N GLU A 68 11.43 -4.59 5.27
CA GLU A 68 12.48 -4.06 6.14
C GLU A 68 13.73 -4.96 6.15
N ASP A 69 13.58 -6.28 6.05
CA ASP A 69 14.69 -7.23 5.95
C ASP A 69 15.55 -7.01 4.70
N ARG A 70 14.98 -6.37 3.68
CA ARG A 70 15.69 -5.98 2.44
C ARG A 70 16.26 -4.55 2.50
N GLY A 71 16.18 -3.88 3.64
CA GLY A 71 16.61 -2.50 3.78
C GLY A 71 15.68 -1.48 3.12
N MET A 72 14.43 -1.87 2.86
CA MET A 72 13.41 -1.03 2.26
C MET A 72 12.41 -0.55 3.29
N LYS A 73 11.61 0.45 2.93
CA LYS A 73 10.51 0.94 3.77
C LYS A 73 9.33 1.41 2.91
N VAL A 74 8.15 1.34 3.49
CA VAL A 74 6.96 1.97 2.91
C VAL A 74 6.96 3.44 3.29
N VAL A 75 6.98 4.31 2.30
CA VAL A 75 6.95 5.77 2.51
C VAL A 75 5.56 6.37 2.23
N ILE A 76 4.78 5.70 1.38
CA ILE A 76 3.40 6.07 1.05
C ILE A 76 2.58 4.79 0.99
N TYR A 77 1.36 4.86 1.47
CA TYR A 77 0.36 3.82 1.28
C TYR A 77 -0.76 4.36 0.39
N THR A 78 -1.07 3.65 -0.69
CA THR A 78 -2.08 4.05 -1.66
C THR A 78 -3.22 3.04 -1.67
N PRO A 79 -4.35 3.32 -0.97
CA PRO A 79 -5.52 2.46 -1.05
C PRO A 79 -6.16 2.52 -2.42
N GLU A 80 -6.68 1.38 -2.90
CA GLU A 80 -7.41 1.33 -4.15
C GLU A 80 -8.79 1.97 -3.98
N THR A 81 -8.99 3.13 -4.61
CA THR A 81 -10.23 3.91 -4.51
C THR A 81 -10.78 4.37 -5.84
N LEU A 82 -10.11 4.04 -6.94
CA LEU A 82 -10.49 4.56 -8.28
C LEU A 82 -11.68 3.83 -8.89
N GLY A 83 -12.01 2.67 -8.39
CA GLY A 83 -13.06 1.84 -8.94
C GLY A 83 -14.20 1.57 -7.96
N TYR A 84 -15.29 1.02 -8.50
CA TYR A 84 -16.31 0.43 -7.68
C TYR A 84 -15.67 -0.59 -6.70
N PRO A 85 -16.06 -0.66 -5.43
CA PRO A 85 -17.31 -0.10 -4.87
C PRO A 85 -17.12 1.15 -4.00
N PHE A 86 -16.26 2.07 -4.35
CA PHE A 86 -15.99 3.27 -3.54
C PHE A 86 -16.37 4.55 -4.28
N SER A 87 -16.98 5.49 -3.55
CA SER A 87 -17.26 6.83 -4.05
C SER A 87 -17.65 7.76 -2.90
N TYR A 88 -16.94 8.87 -2.77
CA TYR A 88 -17.27 9.92 -1.80
C TYR A 88 -18.46 10.77 -2.21
N SER A 89 -18.70 10.88 -3.51
CA SER A 89 -19.70 11.77 -4.09
C SER A 89 -20.96 11.05 -4.54
N SER A 90 -21.10 9.77 -4.26
CA SER A 90 -22.29 9.02 -4.62
C SER A 90 -23.54 9.59 -3.96
N PRO A 91 -24.69 9.65 -4.66
CA PRO A 91 -25.97 9.94 -4.03
C PRO A 91 -26.39 8.85 -3.04
N ASP A 92 -25.89 7.62 -3.18
CA ASP A 92 -26.16 6.52 -2.28
C ASP A 92 -25.36 6.69 -0.99
N ARG A 93 -26.06 6.89 0.13
CA ARG A 93 -25.45 7.04 1.45
C ARG A 93 -24.66 5.81 1.86
N ALA A 94 -25.18 4.61 1.62
CA ALA A 94 -24.52 3.37 2.01
C ALA A 94 -23.14 3.24 1.34
N LEU A 95 -23.04 3.67 0.08
CA LEU A 95 -21.77 3.67 -0.63
C LEU A 95 -20.79 4.71 -0.08
N ARG A 96 -21.27 5.91 0.27
CA ARG A 96 -20.42 6.92 0.93
C ARG A 96 -19.90 6.43 2.28
N ASP A 97 -20.76 5.87 3.10
CA ASP A 97 -20.40 5.34 4.43
C ASP A 97 -19.37 4.22 4.29
N ARG A 98 -19.56 3.29 3.36
CA ARG A 98 -18.58 2.24 3.06
C ARG A 98 -17.22 2.82 2.64
N THR A 99 -17.24 3.88 1.85
CA THR A 99 -16.01 4.54 1.40
C THR A 99 -15.26 5.14 2.56
N LEU A 100 -15.96 5.79 3.49
CA LEU A 100 -15.36 6.36 4.70
C LEU A 100 -14.77 5.26 5.60
N ASP A 101 -15.51 4.19 5.85
CA ASP A 101 -15.03 3.05 6.65
C ASP A 101 -13.77 2.44 6.05
N TYR A 102 -13.75 2.29 4.72
CA TYR A 102 -12.57 1.79 4.00
C TYR A 102 -11.36 2.73 4.15
N MET A 103 -11.57 4.04 4.11
CA MET A 103 -10.50 5.01 4.28
C MET A 103 -9.97 5.04 5.71
N GLU A 104 -10.83 4.94 6.72
CA GLU A 104 -10.39 4.81 8.11
C GLU A 104 -9.51 3.57 8.31
N ALA A 105 -9.97 2.42 7.81
CA ALA A 105 -9.19 1.19 7.86
C ALA A 105 -7.85 1.32 7.10
N SER A 106 -7.85 2.05 5.98
CA SER A 106 -6.62 2.30 5.20
C SER A 106 -5.63 3.20 5.94
N MET A 107 -6.11 4.15 6.73
CA MET A 107 -5.24 4.97 7.58
C MET A 107 -4.55 4.11 8.66
N GLU A 108 -5.29 3.20 9.27
CA GLU A 108 -4.73 2.25 10.24
C GLU A 108 -3.70 1.32 9.57
N ASP A 109 -4.01 0.83 8.38
CA ASP A 109 -3.09 0.00 7.60
C ASP A 109 -1.78 0.76 7.27
N ALA A 110 -1.88 2.02 6.87
CA ALA A 110 -0.71 2.85 6.59
C ALA A 110 0.21 2.96 7.81
N LEU A 111 -0.35 3.22 8.98
CA LEU A 111 0.40 3.29 10.23
C LEU A 111 1.06 1.95 10.56
N GLU A 112 0.37 0.84 10.35
CA GLU A 112 0.92 -0.50 10.59
C GLU A 112 2.06 -0.82 9.60
N PHE A 113 2.00 -0.34 8.36
CA PHE A 113 3.11 -0.40 7.40
C PHE A 113 4.27 0.52 7.75
N GLY A 114 4.09 1.47 8.66
CA GLY A 114 5.13 2.37 9.15
C GLY A 114 5.17 3.71 8.44
N THR A 115 4.09 4.13 7.78
CA THR A 115 4.00 5.45 7.16
C THR A 115 2.79 6.24 7.67
N ASP A 116 2.92 7.55 7.73
CA ASP A 116 1.84 8.50 8.00
C ASP A 116 1.32 9.17 6.73
N LYS A 117 1.72 8.68 5.57
CA LYS A 117 1.36 9.24 4.27
C LYS A 117 0.43 8.31 3.52
N LEU A 118 -0.75 8.85 3.23
CA LEU A 118 -1.79 8.20 2.45
C LEU A 118 -2.02 9.02 1.18
N PHE A 119 -2.15 8.33 0.06
CA PHE A 119 -2.43 8.98 -1.22
C PHE A 119 -3.79 8.58 -1.78
#